data_1f1573a971c67709148f936d6b6dee64
#
_entry.id   1f1573a971c67709148f936d6b6dee64
#
_cell.length_a   1.000
_cell.length_b   1.000
_cell.length_c   1.000
_cell.angle_alpha   90.00
_cell.angle_beta   90.00
_cell.angle_gamma   90.00
#
_symmetry.space_group_name_H-M   'P 1'
#
loop_
_entity.id
_entity.type
_entity.pdbx_description
1 polymer ?
#
loop_
_entity_poly.entity_id
_entity_poly.type
_entity_poly.pdbx_seq_one_letter_code
_entity_poly.pdbx_strand_id
1 'polypeptide(L)'
;MKLLLLCACVAVASADVSHLLKAQAAGGAEKDAPILKQELDVGVDSYAWSYETGNGISAAAQGQLINAGQENEAAVAQGQASWTSPEGEQVQLQYVADENGYQPQGSHLPTSPPIPAAILRALEYIQAHPPKPEN
;
A
#
# COMPACT_ATOMS: atom_id res chain seq x y z
N MET A 1 -41.68 -18.51 59.80
CA MET A 1 -40.52 -17.90 59.16
C MET A 1 -40.21 -18.74 57.94
N LYS A 2 -40.58 -18.25 56.76
CA LYS A 2 -40.28 -18.92 55.46
C LYS A 2 -39.14 -18.20 54.83
N LEU A 3 -37.98 -18.87 54.74
CA LEU A 3 -36.79 -18.38 54.13
C LEU A 3 -36.92 -18.63 52.61
N LEU A 4 -37.10 -17.56 51.82
CA LEU A 4 -37.14 -17.59 50.38
C LEU A 4 -35.67 -17.55 49.89
N LEU A 5 -35.20 -18.69 49.39
CA LEU A 5 -33.90 -18.81 48.73
C LEU A 5 -34.04 -18.30 47.29
N LEU A 6 -33.56 -17.11 47.01
CA LEU A 6 -33.51 -16.54 45.65
C LEU A 6 -32.28 -17.09 44.95
N CYS A 7 -32.46 -18.11 44.11
CA CYS A 7 -31.40 -18.65 43.25
C CYS A 7 -31.27 -17.74 42.04
N ALA A 8 -30.27 -16.83 42.03
CA ALA A 8 -29.90 -16.07 40.86
C ALA A 8 -29.09 -16.94 39.91
N CYS A 9 -29.74 -17.43 38.87
CA CYS A 9 -29.05 -18.07 37.74
C CYS A 9 -28.32 -17.01 36.93
N VAL A 10 -26.99 -16.87 37.16
CA VAL A 10 -26.12 -16.12 36.27
C VAL A 10 -25.88 -17.00 35.05
N ALA A 11 -26.58 -16.73 33.96
CA ALA A 11 -26.29 -17.31 32.66
C ALA A 11 -25.02 -16.65 32.10
N VAL A 12 -23.90 -17.33 32.24
CA VAL A 12 -22.66 -16.94 31.55
C VAL A 12 -22.83 -17.35 30.08
N ALA A 13 -23.19 -16.38 29.24
CA ALA A 13 -23.15 -16.56 27.81
C ALA A 13 -21.69 -16.55 27.38
N SER A 14 -21.05 -17.71 27.38
CA SER A 14 -19.74 -17.89 26.70
C SER A 14 -20.01 -17.92 25.20
N ALA A 15 -19.80 -16.77 24.54
CA ALA A 15 -19.76 -16.72 23.08
C ALA A 15 -18.54 -17.54 22.63
N ASP A 16 -18.80 -18.71 22.10
CA ASP A 16 -17.76 -19.56 21.53
C ASP A 16 -17.29 -18.96 20.20
N VAL A 17 -16.18 -18.26 20.24
CA VAL A 17 -15.52 -17.67 19.05
C VAL A 17 -14.54 -18.63 18.37
N SER A 18 -14.51 -19.90 18.79
CA SER A 18 -13.58 -20.90 18.23
C SER A 18 -13.78 -21.14 16.73
N HIS A 19 -15.00 -20.92 16.21
CA HIS A 19 -15.24 -21.00 14.77
C HIS A 19 -14.62 -19.81 13.99
N LEU A 20 -14.52 -18.62 14.59
CA LEU A 20 -13.83 -17.47 14.01
C LEU A 20 -12.30 -17.69 14.03
N LEU A 21 -11.77 -18.22 15.13
CA LEU A 21 -10.36 -18.59 15.23
C LEU A 21 -10.00 -19.72 14.24
N LYS A 22 -10.92 -20.67 14.01
CA LYS A 22 -10.73 -21.77 13.05
C LYS A 22 -10.81 -21.30 11.59
N ALA A 23 -11.66 -20.31 11.29
CA ALA A 23 -11.69 -19.69 9.95
C ALA A 23 -10.39 -18.91 9.65
N GLN A 24 -9.77 -18.32 10.67
CA GLN A 24 -8.45 -17.71 10.55
C GLN A 24 -7.31 -18.74 10.43
N ALA A 25 -7.48 -19.95 10.95
CA ALA A 25 -6.48 -21.03 10.84
C ALA A 25 -6.39 -21.69 9.45
N ALA A 26 -7.32 -21.38 8.54
CA ALA A 26 -7.29 -21.84 7.16
C ALA A 26 -6.46 -20.96 6.22
N GLY A 27 -6.01 -19.79 6.67
CA GLY A 27 -5.01 -18.99 5.97
C GLY A 27 -3.62 -19.54 6.29
N GLY A 28 -2.89 -20.01 5.28
CA GLY A 28 -1.60 -20.66 5.41
C GLY A 28 -0.54 -19.88 6.21
N ALA A 29 0.70 -20.32 6.16
CA ALA A 29 1.86 -19.77 6.89
C ALA A 29 2.06 -18.24 6.80
N GLU A 30 1.43 -17.61 5.82
CA GLU A 30 1.48 -16.14 5.58
C GLU A 30 0.95 -15.31 6.75
N LYS A 31 -0.20 -15.69 7.33
CA LYS A 31 -0.80 -14.92 8.43
C LYS A 31 -0.05 -15.04 9.76
N ASP A 32 0.72 -16.11 9.91
CA ASP A 32 1.47 -16.40 11.13
C ASP A 32 2.95 -15.97 11.00
N ALA A 33 3.31 -15.32 9.89
CA ALA A 33 4.66 -14.85 9.65
C ALA A 33 5.07 -13.82 10.72
N PRO A 34 6.19 -14.03 11.42
CA PRO A 34 6.65 -13.09 12.42
C PRO A 34 7.13 -11.80 11.76
N ILE A 35 6.91 -10.68 12.44
CA ILE A 35 7.55 -9.42 12.08
C ILE A 35 8.99 -9.49 12.61
N LEU A 36 9.98 -9.48 11.72
CA LEU A 36 11.39 -9.55 12.05
C LEU A 36 11.97 -8.19 12.40
N LYS A 37 11.50 -7.15 11.68
CA LYS A 37 11.92 -5.78 11.87
C LYS A 37 10.74 -4.85 11.57
N GLN A 38 10.60 -3.80 12.35
CA GLN A 38 9.66 -2.71 12.11
C GLN A 38 10.24 -1.42 12.70
N GLU A 39 10.33 -0.42 11.86
CA GLU A 39 10.82 0.91 12.25
C GLU A 39 9.86 1.97 11.71
N LEU A 40 9.64 3.01 12.49
CA LEU A 40 8.86 4.17 12.12
C LEU A 40 9.52 5.41 12.73
N ASP A 41 9.84 6.36 11.88
CA ASP A 41 10.33 7.68 12.26
C ASP A 41 9.40 8.74 11.66
N VAL A 42 8.89 9.65 12.48
CA VAL A 42 7.96 10.71 12.07
C VAL A 42 8.49 12.04 12.57
N GLY A 43 8.99 12.84 11.65
CA GLY A 43 9.38 14.23 11.87
C GLY A 43 8.21 15.21 11.67
N VAL A 44 8.51 16.50 11.71
CA VAL A 44 7.51 17.58 11.46
C VAL A 44 7.12 17.60 9.97
N ASP A 45 8.11 17.50 9.08
CA ASP A 45 7.94 17.64 7.63
C ASP A 45 8.40 16.38 6.88
N SER A 46 8.64 15.28 7.60
CA SER A 46 9.13 14.05 7.00
C SER A 46 8.69 12.83 7.77
N TYR A 47 8.68 11.69 7.10
CA TYR A 47 8.51 10.40 7.73
C TYR A 47 9.38 9.34 7.02
N ALA A 48 9.73 8.31 7.76
CA ALA A 48 10.34 7.11 7.21
C ALA A 48 9.80 5.88 7.94
N TRP A 49 9.56 4.81 7.22
CA TRP A 49 9.17 3.55 7.81
C TRP A 49 9.81 2.38 7.05
N SER A 50 10.03 1.30 7.77
CA SER A 50 10.47 0.04 7.16
C SER A 50 9.95 -1.15 7.95
N TYR A 51 9.72 -2.26 7.28
CA TYR A 51 9.44 -3.53 7.93
C TYR A 51 9.98 -4.73 7.12
N GLU A 52 10.23 -5.80 7.85
CA GLU A 52 10.57 -7.12 7.30
C GLU A 52 9.76 -8.20 8.04
N THR A 53 9.29 -9.18 7.31
CA THR A 53 8.53 -10.32 7.84
C THR A 53 9.20 -11.65 7.53
N GLY A 54 8.93 -12.66 8.36
CA GLY A 54 9.54 -13.99 8.25
C GLY A 54 9.17 -14.78 6.99
N ASN A 55 8.13 -14.34 6.26
CA ASN A 55 7.75 -14.88 4.95
C ASN A 55 8.43 -14.16 3.77
N GLY A 56 9.44 -13.33 4.02
CA GLY A 56 10.25 -12.69 2.98
C GLY A 56 9.64 -11.43 2.36
N ILE A 57 8.62 -10.83 3.00
CA ILE A 57 8.14 -9.51 2.59
C ILE A 57 9.02 -8.45 3.24
N SER A 58 9.51 -7.52 2.47
CA SER A 58 10.18 -6.32 2.98
C SER A 58 9.66 -5.08 2.27
N ALA A 59 9.47 -3.99 3.01
CA ALA A 59 9.11 -2.72 2.44
C ALA A 59 9.69 -1.57 3.25
N ALA A 60 9.99 -0.48 2.55
CA ALA A 60 10.46 0.75 3.15
C ALA A 60 9.98 1.93 2.32
N ALA A 61 9.64 3.03 2.98
CA ALA A 61 9.33 4.27 2.32
C ALA A 61 9.78 5.46 3.18
N GLN A 62 10.04 6.55 2.49
CA GLN A 62 10.30 7.84 3.11
C GLN A 62 9.54 8.92 2.36
N GLY A 63 9.10 9.91 3.08
CA GLY A 63 8.41 11.06 2.51
C GLY A 63 8.84 12.34 3.20
N GLN A 64 8.74 13.44 2.47
CA GLN A 64 9.04 14.77 2.97
C GLN A 64 8.12 15.80 2.34
N LEU A 65 7.85 16.85 3.09
CA LEU A 65 7.18 18.04 2.61
C LEU A 65 8.24 18.99 2.03
N ILE A 66 8.11 19.33 0.76
CA ILE A 66 8.98 20.30 0.10
C ILE A 66 8.27 21.65 0.00
N ASN A 67 9.03 22.74 0.06
CA ASN A 67 8.51 24.11 -0.02
C ASN A 67 7.44 24.42 1.05
N ALA A 68 7.60 23.88 2.26
CA ALA A 68 6.64 24.05 3.36
C ALA A 68 6.27 25.52 3.57
N GLY A 69 4.96 25.80 3.61
CA GLY A 69 4.41 27.16 3.78
C GLY A 69 4.49 28.06 2.54
N GLN A 70 4.90 27.53 1.39
CA GLN A 70 4.93 28.26 0.12
C GLN A 70 3.75 27.87 -0.77
N GLU A 71 3.45 28.66 -1.80
CA GLU A 71 2.35 28.42 -2.73
C GLU A 71 2.52 27.08 -3.50
N ASN A 72 3.76 26.66 -3.69
CA ASN A 72 4.12 25.40 -4.35
C ASN A 72 4.54 24.29 -3.35
N GLU A 73 3.94 24.29 -2.16
CA GLU A 73 4.12 23.21 -1.20
C GLU A 73 3.68 21.87 -1.80
N ALA A 74 4.51 20.86 -1.67
CA ALA A 74 4.22 19.53 -2.17
C ALA A 74 4.79 18.43 -1.26
N ALA A 75 4.06 17.33 -1.13
CA ALA A 75 4.56 16.14 -0.49
C ALA A 75 5.25 15.25 -1.54
N VAL A 76 6.47 14.84 -1.27
CA VAL A 76 7.22 13.88 -2.09
C VAL A 76 7.46 12.63 -1.28
N ALA A 77 7.15 11.47 -1.84
CA ALA A 77 7.39 10.17 -1.22
C ALA A 77 8.11 9.24 -2.19
N GLN A 78 8.97 8.41 -1.65
CA GLN A 78 9.61 7.33 -2.40
C GLN A 78 9.66 6.08 -1.55
N GLY A 79 9.51 4.94 -2.18
CA GLY A 79 9.51 3.67 -1.47
C GLY A 79 9.85 2.50 -2.37
N GLN A 80 10.07 1.38 -1.68
CA GLN A 80 10.33 0.10 -2.31
C GLN A 80 9.62 -1.01 -1.54
N ALA A 81 9.25 -2.05 -2.24
CA ALA A 81 8.72 -3.28 -1.66
C ALA A 81 9.25 -4.48 -2.41
N SER A 82 9.46 -5.58 -1.71
CA SER A 82 9.77 -6.87 -2.33
C SER A 82 9.04 -7.99 -1.60
N TRP A 83 8.59 -8.97 -2.36
CA TRP A 83 7.92 -10.14 -1.84
C TRP A 83 8.07 -11.32 -2.81
N THR A 84 7.74 -12.50 -2.35
CA THR A 84 7.65 -13.68 -3.21
C THR A 84 6.18 -13.93 -3.57
N SER A 85 5.87 -14.04 -4.86
CA SER A 85 4.50 -14.36 -5.31
C SER A 85 4.13 -15.80 -4.91
N PRO A 86 2.84 -16.17 -4.91
CA PRO A 86 2.41 -17.55 -4.66
C PRO A 86 3.04 -18.57 -5.63
N GLU A 87 3.42 -18.14 -6.82
CA GLU A 87 4.09 -18.92 -7.85
C GLU A 87 5.60 -19.08 -7.60
N GLY A 88 6.15 -18.42 -6.55
CA GLY A 88 7.56 -18.49 -6.18
C GLY A 88 8.45 -17.44 -6.89
N GLU A 89 7.86 -16.49 -7.61
CA GLU A 89 8.58 -15.43 -8.28
C GLU A 89 8.91 -14.28 -7.32
N GLN A 90 10.15 -13.79 -7.37
CA GLN A 90 10.54 -12.58 -6.64
C GLN A 90 10.00 -11.33 -7.34
N VAL A 91 9.13 -10.63 -6.65
CA VAL A 91 8.55 -9.37 -7.12
C VAL A 91 9.21 -8.20 -6.41
N GLN A 92 9.60 -7.19 -7.18
CA GLN A 92 10.16 -5.95 -6.67
C GLN A 92 9.37 -4.76 -7.25
N LEU A 93 9.04 -3.83 -6.37
CA LEU A 93 8.37 -2.59 -6.70
C LEU A 93 9.21 -1.43 -6.14
N GLN A 94 9.44 -0.43 -6.96
CA GLN A 94 9.95 0.87 -6.53
C GLN A 94 8.97 1.95 -6.99
N TYR A 95 8.84 3.02 -6.25
CA TYR A 95 8.00 4.14 -6.67
C TYR A 95 8.52 5.48 -6.17
N VAL A 96 8.20 6.49 -6.92
CA VAL A 96 8.26 7.89 -6.52
C VAL A 96 6.85 8.47 -6.67
N ALA A 97 6.42 9.26 -5.71
CA ALA A 97 5.18 10.02 -5.78
C ALA A 97 5.49 11.49 -5.47
N ASP A 98 5.25 12.33 -6.43
CA ASP A 98 5.53 13.77 -6.41
C ASP A 98 4.37 14.56 -7.04
N GLU A 99 4.57 15.83 -7.37
CA GLU A 99 3.58 16.65 -8.05
C GLU A 99 3.16 16.11 -9.43
N ASN A 100 3.95 15.25 -10.06
CA ASN A 100 3.62 14.59 -11.33
C ASN A 100 2.84 13.30 -11.13
N GLY A 101 2.55 12.93 -9.88
CA GLY A 101 1.79 11.75 -9.48
C GLY A 101 2.63 10.54 -9.10
N TYR A 102 1.99 9.40 -9.04
CA TYR A 102 2.59 8.14 -8.67
C TYR A 102 3.29 7.47 -9.85
N GLN A 103 4.59 7.24 -9.73
CA GLN A 103 5.47 6.71 -10.76
C GLN A 103 6.09 5.38 -10.29
N PRO A 104 5.36 4.26 -10.43
CA PRO A 104 5.87 2.94 -10.05
C PRO A 104 6.80 2.35 -11.11
N GLN A 105 7.76 1.55 -10.64
CA GLN A 105 8.68 0.76 -11.47
C GLN A 105 8.75 -0.67 -10.94
N GLY A 106 8.57 -1.64 -11.81
CA GLY A 106 8.61 -3.06 -11.46
C GLY A 106 8.37 -3.94 -12.67
N SER A 107 9.01 -5.11 -12.70
CA SER A 107 8.91 -6.06 -13.83
C SER A 107 7.51 -6.66 -14.01
N HIS A 108 6.71 -6.69 -12.93
CA HIS A 108 5.34 -7.21 -12.89
C HIS A 108 4.29 -6.19 -13.33
N LEU A 109 4.68 -4.93 -13.52
CA LEU A 109 3.74 -3.87 -13.91
C LEU A 109 3.33 -4.03 -15.37
N PRO A 110 2.03 -3.83 -15.70
CA PRO A 110 1.58 -3.90 -17.08
C PRO A 110 2.19 -2.75 -17.88
N THR A 111 2.68 -3.07 -19.07
CA THR A 111 3.15 -2.07 -20.04
C THR A 111 1.98 -1.61 -20.91
N SER A 112 1.94 -0.31 -21.20
CA SER A 112 0.94 0.22 -22.13
C SER A 112 1.10 -0.44 -23.51
N PRO A 113 0.00 -0.78 -24.19
CA PRO A 113 0.07 -1.29 -25.56
C PRO A 113 0.69 -0.22 -26.49
N PRO A 114 1.32 -0.63 -27.59
CA PRO A 114 1.90 0.32 -28.53
C PRO A 114 0.83 1.25 -29.08
N ILE A 115 1.15 2.52 -29.19
CA ILE A 115 0.21 3.51 -29.73
C ILE A 115 -0.08 3.17 -31.20
N PRO A 116 -1.34 3.06 -31.62
CA PRO A 116 -1.70 2.80 -33.01
C PRO A 116 -1.07 3.81 -33.97
N ALA A 117 -0.58 3.34 -35.10
CA ALA A 117 0.12 4.18 -36.07
C ALA A 117 -0.70 5.40 -36.58
N ALA A 118 -2.03 5.29 -36.58
CA ALA A 118 -2.90 6.41 -36.93
C ALA A 118 -2.84 7.54 -35.87
N ILE A 119 -2.75 7.18 -34.59
CA ILE A 119 -2.65 8.15 -33.50
C ILE A 119 -1.26 8.79 -33.50
N LEU A 120 -0.20 8.03 -33.74
CA LEU A 120 1.17 8.59 -33.87
C LEU A 120 1.22 9.65 -34.95
N ARG A 121 0.68 9.38 -36.14
CA ARG A 121 0.62 10.36 -37.23
C ARG A 121 -0.20 11.61 -36.87
N ALA A 122 -1.30 11.44 -36.13
CA ALA A 122 -2.09 12.58 -35.68
C ALA A 122 -1.31 13.44 -34.67
N LEU A 123 -0.57 12.83 -33.74
CA LEU A 123 0.27 13.56 -32.78
C LEU A 123 1.41 14.31 -33.49
N GLU A 124 2.08 13.67 -34.45
CA GLU A 124 3.11 14.30 -35.26
C GLU A 124 2.56 15.52 -36.04
N TYR A 125 1.35 15.37 -36.62
CA TYR A 125 0.67 16.45 -37.32
C TYR A 125 0.36 17.63 -36.40
N ILE A 126 -0.18 17.39 -35.20
CA ILE A 126 -0.50 18.41 -34.20
C ILE A 126 0.77 19.14 -33.71
N GLN A 127 1.86 18.40 -33.48
CA GLN A 127 3.14 19.00 -33.12
C GLN A 127 3.72 19.89 -34.22
N ALA A 128 3.56 19.47 -35.49
CA ALA A 128 4.02 20.27 -36.63
C ALA A 128 3.12 21.50 -36.93
N HIS A 129 1.87 21.48 -36.44
CA HIS A 129 0.87 22.52 -36.69
C HIS A 129 0.26 22.99 -35.39
N PRO A 130 1.00 23.68 -34.50
CA PRO A 130 0.45 24.19 -33.27
C PRO A 130 -0.67 25.20 -33.57
N PRO A 131 -1.74 25.23 -32.74
CA PRO A 131 -2.81 26.20 -32.90
C PRO A 131 -2.28 27.62 -32.84
N LYS A 132 -2.75 28.49 -33.74
CA LYS A 132 -2.39 29.90 -33.66
C LYS A 132 -2.98 30.50 -32.38
N PRO A 133 -2.23 31.34 -31.64
CA PRO A 133 -2.81 32.04 -30.52
C PRO A 133 -3.97 32.90 -30.99
N GLU A 134 -5.14 32.70 -30.39
CA GLU A 134 -6.28 33.61 -30.60
C GLU A 134 -5.94 34.95 -29.93
N ASN A 135 -5.96 36.02 -30.71
CA ASN A 135 -5.76 37.38 -30.23
C ASN A 135 -7.06 37.92 -29.60
#